data_5c9bea1346c51fa0fe6cd1690e60ea8c
#
_entry.id   5c9bea1346c51fa0fe6cd1690e60ea8c
#
_cell.length_a   1.000
_cell.length_b   1.000
_cell.length_c   1.000
_cell.angle_alpha   90.00
_cell.angle_beta   90.00
_cell.angle_gamma   90.00
#
_symmetry.space_group_name_H-M   'P 1'
#
loop_
_entity.id
_entity.type
_entity.pdbx_description
1 polymer ?
#
loop_
_entity_poly.entity_id
_entity_poly.type
_entity_poly.pdbx_seq_one_letter_code
_entity_poly.pdbx_strand_id
1 'polypeptide(L)'
;MEAVKVLAFDTGGTILDWHSGLVAVLADCGTRRGVARDWHAVTNEYRRRSLQRMLGAVDPGFNIDDVHREVLDELLGEDGGIAFSPEDCLTIADRWHQLDAWPDFVPGLARLRQRYVCVSFTILTLSLVIDVSRRNRIGWDAVIACEMLRVYKPQPEAYQRAADLLARAPGEILMVACHNFDLDAARGEGYRTAFVRRPAEWGPAGPPDPMPNPACDLVVDGFAELADALQA
;
A
#
# COMPACT_ATOMS: atom_id res chain seq x y z
N MET A 1 7.30 -14.12 -18.72
CA MET A 1 6.44 -14.52 -17.58
C MET A 1 6.57 -15.99 -17.19
N GLU A 2 7.01 -16.91 -18.08
CA GLU A 2 7.16 -18.35 -17.76
C GLU A 2 8.05 -18.67 -16.54
N ALA A 3 9.04 -17.85 -16.25
CA ALA A 3 9.94 -18.04 -15.12
C ALA A 3 9.35 -17.62 -13.76
N VAL A 4 8.26 -16.84 -13.76
CA VAL A 4 7.66 -16.30 -12.52
C VAL A 4 7.06 -17.41 -11.68
N LYS A 5 7.39 -17.42 -10.39
CA LYS A 5 6.92 -18.38 -9.38
C LYS A 5 6.26 -17.71 -8.18
N VAL A 6 6.64 -16.47 -7.91
CA VAL A 6 6.17 -15.68 -6.77
C VAL A 6 5.59 -14.36 -7.27
N LEU A 7 4.44 -13.98 -6.72
CA LEU A 7 3.86 -12.66 -6.87
C LEU A 7 4.04 -11.91 -5.54
N ALA A 8 4.80 -10.83 -5.56
CA ALA A 8 5.03 -9.96 -4.41
C ALA A 8 4.18 -8.71 -4.56
N PHE A 9 3.19 -8.55 -3.68
CA PHE A 9 2.21 -7.47 -3.78
C PHE A 9 2.58 -6.31 -2.87
N ASP A 10 2.69 -5.10 -3.43
CA ASP A 10 2.53 -3.89 -2.64
C ASP A 10 1.11 -3.83 -2.06
N THR A 11 0.96 -3.21 -0.88
CA THR A 11 -0.29 -3.31 -0.14
C THR A 11 -1.04 -1.98 -0.07
N GLY A 12 -0.37 -0.91 0.36
CA GLY A 12 -1.02 0.38 0.56
C GLY A 12 -1.37 1.07 -0.77
N GLY A 13 -2.64 1.21 -1.10
CA GLY A 13 -3.13 1.77 -2.36
C GLY A 13 -3.28 0.72 -3.45
N THR A 14 -2.32 -0.17 -3.62
CA THR A 14 -2.40 -1.26 -4.61
C THR A 14 -3.55 -2.22 -4.30
N ILE A 15 -3.67 -2.60 -3.04
CA ILE A 15 -4.67 -3.56 -2.54
C ILE A 15 -5.73 -2.88 -1.69
N LEU A 16 -5.34 -1.92 -0.84
CA LEU A 16 -6.21 -1.28 0.14
C LEU A 16 -6.70 0.08 -0.37
N ASP A 17 -8.01 0.33 -0.25
CA ASP A 17 -8.65 1.64 -0.45
C ASP A 17 -8.45 2.52 0.79
N TRP A 18 -7.25 3.08 0.91
CA TRP A 18 -6.92 3.96 2.03
C TRP A 18 -7.71 5.27 1.99
N HIS A 19 -7.95 5.82 0.78
CA HIS A 19 -8.60 7.11 0.62
C HIS A 19 -10.03 7.11 1.13
N SER A 20 -10.87 6.19 0.64
CA SER A 20 -12.28 6.12 1.07
C SER A 20 -12.39 5.84 2.57
N GLY A 21 -11.53 4.97 3.10
CA GLY A 21 -11.51 4.64 4.52
C GLY A 21 -11.18 5.84 5.40
N LEU A 22 -10.14 6.60 5.05
CA LEU A 22 -9.72 7.78 5.81
C LEU A 22 -10.68 8.96 5.66
N VAL A 23 -11.19 9.22 4.45
CA VAL A 23 -12.22 10.26 4.24
C VAL A 23 -13.45 9.99 5.12
N ALA A 24 -13.91 8.75 5.18
CA ALA A 24 -15.08 8.39 5.97
C ALA A 24 -14.87 8.68 7.46
N VAL A 25 -13.76 8.26 8.06
CA VAL A 25 -13.49 8.49 9.49
C VAL A 25 -13.26 9.96 9.82
N LEU A 26 -12.55 10.70 8.96
CA LEU A 26 -12.34 12.14 9.12
C LEU A 26 -13.66 12.92 9.04
N ALA A 27 -14.53 12.60 8.07
CA ALA A 27 -15.85 13.21 7.93
C ALA A 27 -16.76 12.91 9.13
N ASP A 28 -16.72 11.69 9.65
CA ASP A 28 -17.49 11.29 10.84
C ASP A 28 -17.01 12.05 12.09
N CYS A 29 -15.69 12.11 12.33
CA CYS A 29 -15.12 12.91 13.41
C CYS A 29 -15.49 14.39 13.25
N GLY A 30 -15.37 14.95 12.04
CA GLY A 30 -15.75 16.32 11.73
C GLY A 30 -17.22 16.59 12.04
N THR A 31 -18.11 15.70 11.65
CA THR A 31 -19.54 15.82 11.92
C THR A 31 -19.82 15.86 13.43
N ARG A 32 -19.21 14.95 14.20
CA ARG A 32 -19.36 14.94 15.68
C ARG A 32 -18.85 16.23 16.35
N ARG A 33 -17.88 16.89 15.77
CA ARG A 33 -17.27 18.13 16.30
C ARG A 33 -17.80 19.39 15.67
N GLY A 34 -18.76 19.31 14.73
CA GLY A 34 -19.28 20.48 14.01
C GLY A 34 -18.25 21.14 13.08
N VAL A 35 -17.27 20.39 12.61
CA VAL A 35 -16.20 20.86 11.72
C VAL A 35 -16.52 20.41 10.29
N ALA A 36 -16.57 21.36 9.36
CA ALA A 36 -16.71 21.11 7.94
C ALA A 36 -15.40 21.46 7.21
N ARG A 37 -14.88 20.53 6.44
CA ARG A 37 -13.68 20.66 5.59
C ARG A 37 -13.86 19.87 4.30
N ASP A 38 -13.02 20.13 3.32
CA ASP A 38 -12.80 19.21 2.21
C ASP A 38 -11.98 18.01 2.71
N TRP A 39 -12.69 16.95 3.15
CA TRP A 39 -12.04 15.78 3.71
C TRP A 39 -11.24 14.98 2.68
N HIS A 40 -11.54 15.12 1.38
CA HIS A 40 -10.71 14.55 0.33
C HIS A 40 -9.36 15.24 0.27
N ALA A 41 -9.35 16.57 0.30
CA ALA A 41 -8.11 17.35 0.31
C ALA A 41 -7.28 17.08 1.57
N VAL A 42 -7.90 17.04 2.75
CA VAL A 42 -7.24 16.72 4.03
C VAL A 42 -6.62 15.31 3.97
N THR A 43 -7.35 14.33 3.49
CA THR A 43 -6.88 12.94 3.37
C THR A 43 -5.71 12.83 2.39
N ASN A 44 -5.79 13.51 1.25
CA ASN A 44 -4.71 13.50 0.26
C ASN A 44 -3.44 14.17 0.79
N GLU A 45 -3.58 15.27 1.53
CA GLU A 45 -2.43 15.93 2.17
C GLU A 45 -1.82 15.04 3.26
N TYR A 46 -2.64 14.40 4.08
CA TYR A 46 -2.19 13.42 5.07
C TYR A 46 -1.37 12.29 4.43
N ARG A 47 -1.89 11.70 3.35
CA ARG A 47 -1.20 10.65 2.61
C ARG A 47 0.09 11.15 1.97
N ARG A 48 0.07 12.33 1.35
CA ARG A 48 1.24 12.91 0.69
C ARG A 48 2.40 13.12 1.68
N ARG A 49 2.12 13.68 2.86
CA ARG A 49 3.13 13.88 3.89
C ARG A 49 3.65 12.56 4.46
N SER A 50 2.76 11.60 4.72
CA SER A 50 3.15 10.28 5.20
C SER A 50 4.04 9.55 4.18
N LEU A 51 3.69 9.56 2.90
CA LEU A 51 4.52 8.99 1.82
C LEU A 51 5.89 9.66 1.75
N GLN A 52 5.94 10.98 1.86
CA GLN A 52 7.20 11.73 1.80
C GLN A 52 8.18 11.32 2.91
N ARG A 53 7.66 11.07 4.12
CA ARG A 53 8.47 10.55 5.24
C ARG A 53 8.86 9.08 5.04
N MET A 54 7.96 8.26 4.52
CA MET A 54 8.24 6.85 4.24
C MET A 54 9.35 6.66 3.19
N LEU A 55 9.24 7.35 2.05
CA LEU A 55 10.19 7.21 0.96
C LEU A 55 11.59 7.76 1.31
N GLY A 56 11.68 8.62 2.32
CA GLY A 56 12.94 9.14 2.87
C GLY A 56 13.50 8.34 4.03
N ALA A 57 12.79 7.31 4.51
CA ALA A 57 13.16 6.57 5.70
C ALA A 57 14.41 5.71 5.45
N VAL A 58 15.47 5.99 6.20
CA VAL A 58 16.72 5.21 6.22
C VAL A 58 16.97 4.56 7.58
N ASP A 59 16.19 4.92 8.60
CA ASP A 59 16.31 4.36 9.95
C ASP A 59 15.73 2.94 9.99
N PRO A 60 16.52 1.92 10.38
CA PRO A 60 16.01 0.56 10.59
C PRO A 60 14.93 0.44 11.68
N GLY A 61 14.81 1.44 12.55
CA GLY A 61 13.77 1.53 13.58
C GLY A 61 12.51 2.26 13.14
N PHE A 62 12.43 2.69 11.87
CA PHE A 62 11.26 3.34 11.30
C PHE A 62 9.98 2.52 11.50
N ASN A 63 8.89 3.19 11.91
CA ASN A 63 7.58 2.59 12.06
C ASN A 63 6.53 3.46 11.37
N ILE A 64 5.79 2.87 10.44
CA ILE A 64 4.80 3.63 9.66
C ILE A 64 3.60 4.07 10.51
N ASP A 65 3.22 3.32 11.54
CA ASP A 65 2.09 3.68 12.40
C ASP A 65 2.43 4.93 13.24
N ASP A 66 3.69 5.07 13.65
CA ASP A 66 4.17 6.28 14.32
C ASP A 66 4.14 7.48 13.36
N VAL A 67 4.61 7.29 12.12
CA VAL A 67 4.54 8.34 11.08
C VAL A 67 3.10 8.76 10.81
N HIS A 68 2.17 7.83 10.73
CA HIS A 68 0.76 8.16 10.54
C HIS A 68 0.23 9.02 11.69
N ARG A 69 0.57 8.71 12.96
CA ARG A 69 0.15 9.51 14.12
C ARG A 69 0.78 10.91 14.09
N GLU A 70 2.10 10.98 13.92
CA GLU A 70 2.82 12.25 13.91
C GLU A 70 2.34 13.17 12.79
N VAL A 71 2.20 12.67 11.56
CA VAL A 71 1.72 13.47 10.43
C VAL A 71 0.27 13.91 10.62
N LEU A 72 -0.57 13.07 11.24
CA LEU A 72 -1.94 13.45 11.57
C LEU A 72 -1.96 14.60 12.57
N ASP A 73 -1.19 14.51 13.66
CA ASP A 73 -1.13 15.54 14.70
C ASP A 73 -0.62 16.88 14.15
N GLU A 74 0.40 16.85 13.29
CA GLU A 74 0.90 18.06 12.61
C GLU A 74 -0.16 18.68 11.71
N LEU A 75 -0.80 17.87 10.84
CA LEU A 75 -1.81 18.32 9.91
C LEU A 75 -3.02 18.95 10.63
N LEU A 76 -3.46 18.34 11.73
CA LEU A 76 -4.58 18.84 12.52
C LEU A 76 -4.22 20.09 13.33
N GLY A 77 -2.94 20.30 13.66
CA GLY A 77 -2.45 21.47 14.40
C GLY A 77 -2.26 22.73 13.54
N GLU A 78 -2.23 22.60 12.21
CA GLU A 78 -2.03 23.72 11.29
C GLU A 78 -3.32 24.55 11.07
N ASP A 79 -3.18 25.81 10.61
CA ASP A 79 -4.28 26.69 10.19
C ASP A 79 -5.43 26.89 11.19
N GLY A 80 -5.08 27.12 12.45
CA GLY A 80 -6.08 27.36 13.51
C GLY A 80 -6.69 26.07 14.07
N GLY A 81 -6.15 24.92 13.67
CA GLY A 81 -6.41 23.61 14.21
C GLY A 81 -7.78 23.04 13.84
N ILE A 82 -7.81 21.80 13.45
CA ILE A 82 -9.05 21.01 13.50
C ILE A 82 -9.16 20.49 14.92
N ALA A 83 -10.13 20.99 15.69
CA ALA A 83 -10.30 20.67 17.10
C ALA A 83 -10.83 19.24 17.31
N PHE A 84 -10.04 18.25 16.92
CA PHE A 84 -10.30 16.85 17.24
C PHE A 84 -9.79 16.53 18.65
N SER A 85 -10.49 15.63 19.34
CA SER A 85 -10.01 15.12 20.63
C SER A 85 -8.90 14.10 20.44
N PRO A 86 -8.10 13.80 21.48
CA PRO A 86 -7.14 12.69 21.41
C PRO A 86 -7.77 11.35 21.00
N GLU A 87 -9.03 11.10 21.40
CA GLU A 87 -9.78 9.91 21.02
C GLU A 87 -10.13 9.89 19.51
N ASP A 88 -10.50 11.06 18.94
CA ASP A 88 -10.72 11.18 17.49
C ASP A 88 -9.42 10.92 16.73
N CYS A 89 -8.29 11.46 17.19
CA CYS A 89 -6.98 11.25 16.56
C CYS A 89 -6.58 9.77 16.58
N LEU A 90 -6.78 9.08 17.70
CA LEU A 90 -6.56 7.63 17.79
C LEU A 90 -7.48 6.88 16.82
N THR A 91 -8.75 7.22 16.76
CA THR A 91 -9.73 6.59 15.86
C THR A 91 -9.34 6.76 14.39
N ILE A 92 -8.83 7.94 14.02
CA ILE A 92 -8.36 8.21 12.65
C ILE A 92 -7.09 7.43 12.35
N ALA A 93 -6.12 7.40 13.27
CA ALA A 93 -4.88 6.63 13.09
C ALA A 93 -5.16 5.13 13.01
N ASP A 94 -6.04 4.60 13.86
CA ASP A 94 -6.42 3.19 13.87
C ASP A 94 -7.20 2.77 12.61
N ARG A 95 -7.73 3.73 11.83
CA ARG A 95 -8.40 3.43 10.56
C ARG A 95 -7.45 2.73 9.57
N TRP A 96 -6.16 2.98 9.61
CA TRP A 96 -5.20 2.27 8.76
C TRP A 96 -5.26 0.75 8.95
N HIS A 97 -5.49 0.28 10.17
CA HIS A 97 -5.67 -1.14 10.52
C HIS A 97 -7.05 -1.70 10.11
N GLN A 98 -7.96 -0.85 9.65
CA GLN A 98 -9.34 -1.20 9.34
C GLN A 98 -9.72 -0.89 7.89
N LEU A 99 -8.74 -0.74 7.00
CA LEU A 99 -8.99 -0.46 5.60
C LEU A 99 -9.61 -1.66 4.89
N ASP A 100 -10.49 -1.35 3.95
CA ASP A 100 -11.05 -2.35 3.06
C ASP A 100 -10.16 -2.55 1.83
N ALA A 101 -10.06 -3.78 1.35
CA ALA A 101 -9.40 -4.08 0.09
C ALA A 101 -10.29 -3.66 -1.09
N TRP A 102 -9.66 -3.33 -2.22
CA TRP A 102 -10.41 -3.16 -3.47
C TRP A 102 -11.22 -4.43 -3.77
N PRO A 103 -12.47 -4.29 -4.25
CA PRO A 103 -13.37 -5.45 -4.42
C PRO A 103 -12.85 -6.56 -5.33
N ASP A 104 -11.96 -6.21 -6.28
CA ASP A 104 -11.37 -7.14 -7.24
C ASP A 104 -10.19 -7.94 -6.67
N PHE A 105 -9.63 -7.53 -5.51
CA PHE A 105 -8.40 -8.13 -5.00
C PHE A 105 -8.59 -9.57 -4.50
N VAL A 106 -9.52 -9.79 -3.56
CA VAL A 106 -9.67 -11.12 -2.93
C VAL A 106 -10.05 -12.20 -3.94
N PRO A 107 -10.99 -11.98 -4.88
CA PRO A 107 -11.29 -12.93 -5.93
C PRO A 107 -10.10 -13.18 -6.88
N GLY A 108 -9.37 -12.12 -7.25
CA GLY A 108 -8.18 -12.23 -8.08
C GLY A 108 -7.06 -13.02 -7.39
N LEU A 109 -6.80 -12.73 -6.11
CA LEU A 109 -5.81 -13.45 -5.31
C LEU A 109 -6.14 -14.95 -5.21
N ALA A 110 -7.41 -15.30 -5.03
CA ALA A 110 -7.85 -16.68 -4.94
C ALA A 110 -7.54 -17.47 -6.23
N ARG A 111 -7.61 -16.82 -7.39
CA ARG A 111 -7.21 -17.42 -8.67
C ARG A 111 -5.69 -17.55 -8.76
N LEU A 112 -4.97 -16.45 -8.51
CA LEU A 112 -3.50 -16.39 -8.61
C LEU A 112 -2.81 -17.41 -7.72
N ARG A 113 -3.31 -17.65 -6.51
CA ARG A 113 -2.79 -18.65 -5.57
C ARG A 113 -2.93 -20.10 -6.02
N GLN A 114 -3.71 -20.38 -7.04
CA GLN A 114 -3.78 -21.75 -7.61
C GLN A 114 -2.48 -22.11 -8.34
N ARG A 115 -1.71 -21.12 -8.76
CA ARG A 115 -0.51 -21.32 -9.58
C ARG A 115 0.76 -20.71 -9.00
N TYR A 116 0.64 -19.65 -8.25
CA TYR A 116 1.77 -18.85 -7.75
C TYR A 116 1.79 -18.78 -6.23
N VAL A 117 2.96 -18.65 -5.66
CA VAL A 117 3.13 -18.21 -4.27
C VAL A 117 2.81 -16.71 -4.23
N CYS A 118 1.87 -16.30 -3.39
CA CYS A 118 1.41 -14.92 -3.29
C CYS A 118 1.77 -14.33 -1.92
N VAL A 119 2.62 -13.32 -1.91
CA VAL A 119 3.12 -12.70 -0.69
C VAL A 119 2.82 -11.21 -0.66
N SER A 120 2.47 -10.67 0.52
CA SER A 120 2.51 -9.22 0.74
C SER A 120 3.97 -8.80 0.88
N PHE A 121 4.40 -7.76 0.14
CA PHE A 121 5.70 -7.12 0.32
C PHE A 121 5.49 -5.61 0.45
N THR A 122 5.58 -5.09 1.67
CA THR A 122 5.02 -3.80 2.02
C THR A 122 5.86 -3.01 3.00
N ILE A 123 5.69 -1.66 2.98
CA ILE A 123 6.21 -0.73 3.98
C ILE A 123 5.33 -0.73 5.24
N LEU A 124 4.07 -1.14 5.14
CA LEU A 124 3.15 -1.21 6.28
C LEU A 124 3.68 -2.18 7.34
N THR A 125 3.34 -1.94 8.61
CA THR A 125 3.72 -2.83 9.70
C THR A 125 3.10 -4.21 9.54
N LEU A 126 3.76 -5.23 10.09
CA LEU A 126 3.22 -6.59 10.11
C LEU A 126 1.86 -6.65 10.83
N SER A 127 1.72 -5.89 11.92
CA SER A 127 0.46 -5.81 12.67
C SER A 127 -0.67 -5.25 11.81
N LEU A 128 -0.41 -4.17 11.07
CA LEU A 128 -1.39 -3.57 10.15
C LEU A 128 -1.80 -4.58 9.07
N VAL A 129 -0.83 -5.24 8.44
CA VAL A 129 -1.14 -6.26 7.41
C VAL A 129 -1.95 -7.41 7.98
N ILE A 130 -1.68 -7.87 9.21
CA ILE A 130 -2.49 -8.90 9.87
C ILE A 130 -3.93 -8.43 10.04
N ASP A 131 -4.14 -7.21 10.56
CA ASP A 131 -5.47 -6.69 10.84
C ASP A 131 -6.31 -6.53 9.56
N VAL A 132 -5.76 -5.89 8.53
CA VAL A 132 -6.46 -5.73 7.25
C VAL A 132 -6.67 -7.07 6.54
N SER A 133 -5.75 -8.01 6.68
CA SER A 133 -5.90 -9.35 6.09
C SER A 133 -7.03 -10.13 6.75
N ARG A 134 -7.13 -10.07 8.08
CA ARG A 134 -8.25 -10.69 8.82
C ARG A 134 -9.59 -10.05 8.46
N ARG A 135 -9.64 -8.71 8.41
CA ARG A 135 -10.83 -7.96 8.05
C ARG A 135 -11.36 -8.34 6.66
N ASN A 136 -10.46 -8.40 5.68
CA ASN A 136 -10.79 -8.63 4.27
C ASN A 136 -10.72 -10.12 3.86
N ARG A 137 -10.40 -11.03 4.79
CA ARG A 137 -10.21 -12.47 4.52
C ARG A 137 -9.14 -12.73 3.45
N ILE A 138 -8.06 -11.96 3.48
CA ILE A 138 -6.93 -12.13 2.57
C ILE A 138 -6.07 -13.29 3.07
N GLY A 139 -5.88 -14.30 2.25
CA GLY A 139 -5.05 -15.46 2.57
C GLY A 139 -3.71 -15.38 1.85
N TRP A 140 -2.70 -14.79 2.49
CA TRP A 140 -1.33 -14.79 2.00
C TRP A 140 -0.64 -16.13 2.21
N ASP A 141 0.33 -16.47 1.35
CA ASP A 141 1.27 -17.55 1.62
C ASP A 141 2.39 -17.11 2.55
N ALA A 142 2.77 -15.82 2.49
CA ALA A 142 3.65 -15.16 3.46
C ALA A 142 3.43 -13.64 3.47
N VAL A 143 3.88 -12.98 4.54
CA VAL A 143 3.94 -11.52 4.65
C VAL A 143 5.39 -11.11 4.88
N ILE A 144 5.89 -10.21 4.05
CA ILE A 144 7.20 -9.59 4.16
C ILE A 144 6.95 -8.09 4.41
N ALA A 145 6.89 -7.70 5.67
CA ALA A 145 6.90 -6.29 6.07
C ALA A 145 8.34 -5.77 6.09
N CYS A 146 8.58 -4.58 5.56
CA CYS A 146 9.93 -3.99 5.49
C CYS A 146 10.59 -3.85 6.87
N GLU A 147 9.82 -3.65 7.94
CA GLU A 147 10.34 -3.63 9.31
C GLU A 147 11.05 -4.94 9.70
N MET A 148 10.60 -6.08 9.16
CA MET A 148 11.26 -7.39 9.40
C MET A 148 12.61 -7.47 8.68
N LEU A 149 12.73 -6.77 7.54
CA LEU A 149 13.96 -6.65 6.76
C LEU A 149 14.91 -5.61 7.34
N ARG A 150 14.41 -4.69 8.17
CA ARG A 150 15.12 -3.51 8.70
C ARG A 150 15.68 -2.63 7.57
N VAL A 151 14.98 -2.58 6.46
CA VAL A 151 15.23 -1.73 5.29
C VAL A 151 13.92 -1.58 4.53
N TYR A 152 13.69 -0.39 3.96
CA TYR A 152 12.38 -0.02 3.43
C TYR A 152 12.43 0.25 1.93
N LYS A 153 11.37 -0.11 1.23
CA LYS A 153 11.17 0.30 -0.16
C LYS A 153 11.19 1.83 -0.27
N PRO A 154 11.79 2.42 -1.31
CA PRO A 154 12.32 1.77 -2.51
C PRO A 154 13.82 1.46 -2.46
N GLN A 155 14.43 1.29 -1.29
CA GLN A 155 15.85 0.97 -1.20
C GLN A 155 16.16 -0.39 -1.85
N PRO A 156 17.20 -0.53 -2.69
CA PRO A 156 17.55 -1.76 -3.39
C PRO A 156 17.66 -2.99 -2.48
N GLU A 157 18.26 -2.81 -1.31
CA GLU A 157 18.45 -3.88 -0.33
C GLU A 157 17.14 -4.48 0.16
N ALA A 158 16.02 -3.73 0.15
CA ALA A 158 14.72 -4.28 0.54
C ALA A 158 14.30 -5.41 -0.42
N TYR A 159 14.47 -5.19 -1.71
CA TYR A 159 14.15 -6.18 -2.74
C TYR A 159 15.12 -7.36 -2.72
N GLN A 160 16.42 -7.10 -2.56
CA GLN A 160 17.45 -8.14 -2.45
C GLN A 160 17.13 -9.07 -1.27
N ARG A 161 16.91 -8.51 -0.07
CA ARG A 161 16.59 -9.29 1.13
C ARG A 161 15.25 -10.04 1.01
N ALA A 162 14.27 -9.46 0.35
CA ALA A 162 12.99 -10.15 0.08
C ALA A 162 13.18 -11.35 -0.85
N ALA A 163 13.99 -11.23 -1.91
CA ALA A 163 14.34 -12.34 -2.81
C ALA A 163 15.08 -13.46 -2.07
N ASP A 164 16.03 -13.09 -1.20
CA ASP A 164 16.80 -14.04 -0.38
C ASP A 164 15.87 -14.82 0.58
N LEU A 165 14.96 -14.11 1.28
CA LEU A 165 13.97 -14.75 2.16
C LEU A 165 13.06 -15.72 1.42
N LEU A 166 12.69 -15.39 0.17
CA LEU A 166 11.86 -16.23 -0.67
C LEU A 166 12.65 -17.38 -1.32
N ALA A 167 13.98 -17.38 -1.19
CA ALA A 167 14.89 -18.31 -1.87
C ALA A 167 14.60 -18.37 -3.38
N ARG A 168 14.47 -17.21 -4.02
CA ARG A 168 14.18 -17.06 -5.45
C ARG A 168 15.12 -16.08 -6.12
N ALA A 169 15.47 -16.36 -7.36
CA ALA A 169 16.13 -15.38 -8.19
C ALA A 169 15.17 -14.21 -8.47
N PRO A 170 15.64 -12.95 -8.54
CA PRO A 170 14.77 -11.78 -8.77
C PRO A 170 13.84 -11.94 -9.99
N GLY A 171 14.32 -12.50 -11.10
CA GLY A 171 13.53 -12.75 -12.31
C GLY A 171 12.42 -13.81 -12.17
N GLU A 172 12.38 -14.55 -11.05
CA GLU A 172 11.29 -15.48 -10.69
C GLU A 172 10.21 -14.81 -9.84
N ILE A 173 10.39 -13.52 -9.48
CA ILE A 173 9.45 -12.74 -8.67
C ILE A 173 8.83 -11.65 -9.55
N LEU A 174 7.51 -11.56 -9.54
CA LEU A 174 6.75 -10.47 -10.14
C LEU A 174 6.33 -9.50 -9.03
N MET A 175 6.89 -8.29 -9.03
CA MET A 175 6.39 -7.20 -8.17
C MET A 175 5.11 -6.63 -8.77
N VAL A 176 4.06 -6.57 -7.98
CA VAL A 176 2.73 -6.09 -8.38
C VAL A 176 2.40 -4.84 -7.56
N ALA A 177 2.27 -3.69 -8.21
CA ALA A 177 1.99 -2.42 -7.55
C ALA A 177 1.23 -1.45 -8.47
N CYS A 178 0.63 -0.41 -7.88
CA CYS A 178 0.09 0.74 -8.61
C CYS A 178 1.02 1.96 -8.59
N HIS A 179 2.26 1.81 -8.10
CA HIS A 179 3.22 2.89 -7.92
C HIS A 179 4.49 2.66 -8.76
N ASN A 180 4.81 3.62 -9.65
CA ASN A 180 6.02 3.50 -10.47
C ASN A 180 7.30 3.46 -9.65
N PHE A 181 7.42 4.23 -8.57
CA PHE A 181 8.63 4.24 -7.75
C PHE A 181 8.98 2.85 -7.19
N ASP A 182 7.97 2.06 -6.81
CA ASP A 182 8.14 0.71 -6.28
C ASP A 182 8.53 -0.27 -7.40
N LEU A 183 7.82 -0.21 -8.54
CA LEU A 183 8.10 -1.07 -9.69
C LEU A 183 9.45 -0.76 -10.34
N ASP A 184 9.83 0.51 -10.41
CA ASP A 184 11.12 0.92 -10.98
C ASP A 184 12.29 0.45 -10.11
N ALA A 185 12.16 0.55 -8.78
CA ALA A 185 13.14 0.03 -7.85
C ALA A 185 13.23 -1.51 -7.93
N ALA A 186 12.10 -2.21 -7.95
CA ALA A 186 12.06 -3.67 -8.12
C ALA A 186 12.73 -4.12 -9.43
N ARG A 187 12.43 -3.43 -10.53
CA ARG A 187 13.05 -3.70 -11.84
C ARG A 187 14.55 -3.48 -11.81
N GLY A 188 15.02 -2.44 -11.10
CA GLY A 188 16.46 -2.19 -10.89
C GLY A 188 17.18 -3.38 -10.27
N GLU A 189 16.50 -4.14 -9.45
CA GLU A 189 17.00 -5.35 -8.78
C GLU A 189 16.70 -6.66 -9.56
N GLY A 190 16.18 -6.54 -10.78
CA GLY A 190 15.95 -7.67 -11.68
C GLY A 190 14.61 -8.39 -11.51
N TYR A 191 13.71 -7.83 -10.72
CA TYR A 191 12.33 -8.33 -10.63
C TYR A 191 11.57 -8.13 -11.95
N ARG A 192 10.57 -8.99 -12.20
CA ARG A 192 9.50 -8.69 -13.15
C ARG A 192 8.51 -7.74 -12.52
N THR A 193 7.78 -6.98 -13.35
CA THR A 193 6.91 -5.91 -12.85
C THR A 193 5.54 -5.94 -13.49
N ALA A 194 4.49 -5.76 -12.67
CA ALA A 194 3.12 -5.59 -13.12
C ALA A 194 2.52 -4.33 -12.48
N PHE A 195 2.10 -3.39 -13.32
CA PHE A 195 1.39 -2.20 -12.89
C PHE A 195 -0.11 -2.48 -12.89
N VAL A 196 -0.76 -2.33 -11.74
CA VAL A 196 -2.22 -2.43 -11.58
C VAL A 196 -2.80 -1.01 -11.47
N ARG A 197 -3.66 -0.61 -12.41
CA ARG A 197 -4.28 0.72 -12.37
C ARG A 197 -5.23 0.86 -11.19
N ARG A 198 -5.07 1.95 -10.44
CA ARG A 198 -5.94 2.34 -9.33
C ARG A 198 -6.38 3.81 -9.48
N PRO A 199 -7.23 4.12 -10.49
CA PRO A 199 -7.60 5.50 -10.77
C PRO A 199 -8.31 6.21 -9.62
N ALA A 200 -8.94 5.46 -8.71
CA ALA A 200 -9.63 5.98 -7.54
C ALA A 200 -8.77 6.04 -6.26
N GLU A 201 -7.50 5.65 -6.32
CA GLU A 201 -6.63 5.59 -5.13
C GLU A 201 -6.57 6.91 -4.36
N TRP A 202 -6.57 8.03 -5.05
CA TRP A 202 -6.56 9.39 -4.47
C TRP A 202 -7.94 10.05 -4.53
N GLY A 203 -9.00 9.26 -4.64
CA GLY A 203 -10.37 9.73 -4.80
C GLY A 203 -10.58 10.58 -6.05
N PRO A 204 -11.38 11.67 -5.96
CA PRO A 204 -11.68 12.52 -7.13
C PRO A 204 -10.48 13.21 -7.77
N ALA A 205 -9.39 13.38 -7.03
CA ALA A 205 -8.16 14.00 -7.55
C ALA A 205 -7.40 13.06 -8.50
N GLY A 206 -7.60 11.74 -8.36
CA GLY A 206 -6.80 10.72 -9.04
C GLY A 206 -5.36 10.64 -8.52
N PRO A 207 -4.64 9.57 -8.86
CA PRO A 207 -3.25 9.39 -8.43
C PRO A 207 -2.32 10.42 -9.07
N PRO A 208 -1.26 10.85 -8.36
CA PRO A 208 -0.30 11.84 -8.88
C PRO A 208 0.55 11.29 -10.04
N ASP A 209 0.67 9.97 -10.15
CA ASP A 209 1.44 9.29 -11.19
C ASP A 209 0.60 8.15 -11.81
N PRO A 210 -0.44 8.51 -12.65
CA PRO A 210 -1.41 7.54 -13.14
C PRO A 210 -0.91 6.67 -14.29
N MET A 211 0.19 7.07 -14.92
CA MET A 211 0.69 6.40 -16.13
C MET A 211 1.78 5.40 -15.78
N PRO A 212 1.61 4.12 -16.17
CA PRO A 212 2.65 3.13 -15.92
C PRO A 212 3.93 3.47 -16.70
N ASN A 213 5.09 3.20 -16.09
CA ASN A 213 6.34 3.23 -16.81
C ASN A 213 6.27 2.24 -18.01
N PRO A 214 6.61 2.68 -19.25
CA PRO A 214 6.60 1.80 -20.43
C PRO A 214 7.47 0.54 -20.30
N ALA A 215 8.40 0.52 -19.35
CA ALA A 215 9.27 -0.63 -19.10
C ALA A 215 8.63 -1.69 -18.18
N CYS A 216 7.39 -1.50 -17.69
CA CYS A 216 6.68 -2.55 -16.97
C CYS A 216 6.40 -3.74 -17.88
N ASP A 217 6.59 -4.97 -17.34
CA ASP A 217 6.33 -6.19 -18.12
C ASP A 217 4.84 -6.42 -18.38
N LEU A 218 3.99 -6.03 -17.42
CA LEU A 218 2.53 -6.08 -17.54
C LEU A 218 1.90 -4.77 -17.06
N VAL A 219 0.80 -4.40 -17.69
CA VAL A 219 -0.08 -3.31 -17.27
C VAL A 219 -1.51 -3.82 -17.33
N VAL A 220 -2.23 -3.76 -16.21
CA VAL A 220 -3.59 -4.31 -16.08
C VAL A 220 -4.51 -3.33 -15.36
N ASP A 221 -5.82 -3.42 -15.66
CA ASP A 221 -6.84 -2.58 -15.03
C ASP A 221 -7.35 -3.13 -13.69
N GLY A 222 -6.96 -4.37 -13.34
CA GLY A 222 -7.33 -4.98 -12.07
C GLY A 222 -6.80 -6.40 -11.92
N PHE A 223 -7.10 -7.01 -10.77
CA PHE A 223 -6.57 -8.34 -10.42
C PHE A 223 -7.20 -9.50 -11.21
N ALA A 224 -8.41 -9.32 -11.75
CA ALA A 224 -9.00 -10.30 -12.66
C ALA A 224 -8.18 -10.39 -13.95
N GLU A 225 -7.85 -9.23 -14.54
CA GLU A 225 -7.02 -9.18 -15.75
C GLU A 225 -5.59 -9.68 -15.49
N LEU A 226 -5.02 -9.38 -14.30
CA LEU A 226 -3.73 -9.93 -13.91
C LEU A 226 -3.76 -11.47 -13.89
N ALA A 227 -4.82 -12.06 -13.32
CA ALA A 227 -4.98 -13.50 -13.30
C ALA A 227 -5.13 -14.08 -14.70
N ASP A 228 -5.89 -13.43 -15.60
CA ASP A 228 -6.02 -13.83 -17.00
C ASP A 228 -4.68 -13.78 -17.74
N ALA A 229 -3.93 -12.66 -17.60
CA ALA A 229 -2.62 -12.48 -18.22
C ALA A 229 -1.59 -13.53 -17.75
N LEU A 230 -1.70 -13.96 -16.50
CA LEU A 230 -0.84 -14.99 -15.89
C LEU A 230 -1.38 -16.42 -16.06
N GLN A 231 -2.54 -16.60 -16.71
CA GLN A 231 -3.20 -17.88 -16.93
C GLN A 231 -3.50 -18.65 -15.63
N ALA A 232 -3.95 -17.92 -14.60
CA ALA A 232 -4.26 -18.43 -13.27
C ALA A 232 -5.78 -18.55 -13.03
#